data_01def91034a5c6d896eb25043ae6320d
#
_entry.id   01def91034a5c6d896eb25043ae6320d
#
_cell.length_a   1.000
_cell.length_b   1.000
_cell.length_c   1.000
_cell.angle_alpha   90.00
_cell.angle_beta   90.00
_cell.angle_gamma   90.00
#
_symmetry.space_group_name_H-M   'P 1'
#
loop_
_entity.id
_entity.type
_entity.pdbx_description
1 polymer ?
#
loop_
_entity_poly.entity_id
_entity_poly.type
_entity_poly.pdbx_seq_one_letter_code
_entity_poly.pdbx_strand_id
1 'polypeptide(L)'
;LTLEQGKIYGVLGPNGAGKTTLFKSMLGLTAFSGEILSDGQPVSSRCFGSLIEYPAFYPRLTVEENLKLHAQYLGLKRPNIETALKQVNLLDARKKLFSQLSLGMRQRLGIARAFLGNVQYLLLDEPTNGLDPMGIKEIRLLLKERLKSPQHCILVSSHNLTEIAAVTDVLIFIRGGKIIKVVENDYNEKELEALYEDIMTSGQREEA
;
A
#
# COMPACT_ATOMS: atom_id res chain seq x y z
N LEU A 1 -6.07 -8.44 14.42
CA LEU A 1 -6.12 -7.12 13.83
C LEU A 1 -7.48 -6.92 13.16
N THR A 2 -8.18 -5.86 13.52
CA THR A 2 -9.43 -5.46 12.87
C THR A 2 -9.17 -4.23 12.02
N LEU A 3 -9.71 -4.23 10.80
CA LEU A 3 -9.57 -3.13 9.84
C LEU A 3 -10.96 -2.68 9.40
N GLU A 4 -11.15 -1.36 9.27
CA GLU A 4 -12.40 -0.74 8.87
C GLU A 4 -12.29 -0.19 7.45
N GLN A 5 -13.36 -0.26 6.68
CA GLN A 5 -13.43 0.43 5.39
C GLN A 5 -13.44 1.95 5.58
N GLY A 6 -12.98 2.68 4.58
CA GLY A 6 -12.87 4.14 4.64
C GLY A 6 -11.62 4.66 5.32
N LYS A 7 -10.81 3.80 5.94
CA LYS A 7 -9.58 4.19 6.65
C LYS A 7 -8.30 3.85 5.87
N ILE A 8 -7.27 4.65 6.10
CA ILE A 8 -5.90 4.39 5.67
C ILE A 8 -5.09 3.99 6.91
N TYR A 9 -4.53 2.79 6.89
CA TYR A 9 -3.71 2.22 7.95
C TYR A 9 -2.23 2.33 7.59
N GLY A 10 -1.43 2.89 8.48
CA GLY A 10 0.03 2.93 8.37
C GLY A 10 0.67 1.77 9.10
N VAL A 11 1.41 0.93 8.38
CA VAL A 11 2.14 -0.20 8.97
C VAL A 11 3.59 0.22 9.16
N LEU A 12 3.98 0.46 10.41
CA LEU A 12 5.26 1.00 10.83
C LEU A 12 6.14 -0.05 11.48
N GLY A 13 7.42 -0.01 11.20
CA GLY A 13 8.43 -0.85 11.82
C GLY A 13 9.74 -0.82 11.05
N PRO A 14 10.86 -1.20 11.68
CA PRO A 14 12.16 -1.23 11.03
C PRO A 14 12.19 -2.23 9.86
N ASN A 15 13.27 -2.20 9.08
CA ASN A 15 13.51 -3.20 8.06
C ASN A 15 13.60 -4.60 8.70
N GLY A 16 12.93 -5.58 8.09
CA GLY A 16 12.85 -6.93 8.66
C GLY A 16 11.80 -7.12 9.76
N ALA A 17 11.03 -6.09 10.15
CA ALA A 17 10.00 -6.20 11.18
C ALA A 17 8.82 -7.13 10.82
N GLY A 18 8.65 -7.47 9.52
CA GLY A 18 7.58 -8.35 9.07
C GLY A 18 6.45 -7.65 8.28
N LYS A 19 6.62 -6.37 7.92
CA LYS A 19 5.60 -5.58 7.17
C LYS A 19 5.20 -6.26 5.86
N THR A 20 6.17 -6.55 5.01
CA THR A 20 5.97 -7.26 3.72
C THR A 20 5.42 -8.66 3.92
N THR A 21 5.86 -9.37 4.98
CA THR A 21 5.34 -10.70 5.31
C THR A 21 3.87 -10.66 5.68
N LEU A 22 3.43 -9.66 6.47
CA LEU A 22 2.02 -9.44 6.76
C LEU A 22 1.21 -9.27 5.47
N PHE A 23 1.67 -8.41 4.56
CA PHE A 23 0.97 -8.18 3.30
C PHE A 23 0.95 -9.43 2.40
N LYS A 24 2.06 -10.16 2.33
CA LYS A 24 2.13 -11.44 1.59
C LYS A 24 1.18 -12.50 2.19
N SER A 25 1.03 -12.53 3.51
CA SER A 25 0.06 -13.43 4.17
C SER A 25 -1.37 -13.05 3.82
N MET A 26 -1.72 -11.76 3.85
CA MET A 26 -3.06 -11.28 3.47
C MET A 26 -3.42 -11.62 2.02
N LEU A 27 -2.42 -11.66 1.13
CA LEU A 27 -2.60 -12.04 -0.28
C LEU A 27 -2.58 -13.56 -0.52
N GLY A 28 -2.33 -14.36 0.51
CA GLY A 28 -2.14 -15.81 0.36
C GLY A 28 -0.85 -16.20 -0.37
N LEU A 29 0.14 -15.29 -0.44
CA LEU A 29 1.44 -15.54 -1.08
C LEU A 29 2.44 -16.24 -0.17
N THR A 30 2.15 -16.32 1.12
CA THR A 30 2.91 -17.09 2.10
C THR A 30 1.96 -17.83 3.01
N ALA A 31 2.39 -18.99 3.52
CA ALA A 31 1.60 -19.76 4.47
C ALA A 31 1.44 -18.99 5.80
N PHE A 32 0.26 -19.05 6.38
CA PHE A 32 -0.05 -18.50 7.70
C PHE A 32 -1.05 -19.41 8.41
N SER A 33 -1.15 -19.29 9.72
CA SER A 33 -2.18 -19.92 10.53
C SER A 33 -3.20 -18.87 10.97
N GLY A 34 -4.48 -19.26 10.98
CA GLY A 34 -5.59 -18.37 11.30
C GLY A 34 -6.45 -18.04 10.08
N GLU A 35 -7.29 -17.04 10.19
CA GLU A 35 -8.30 -16.67 9.20
C GLU A 35 -8.24 -15.17 8.88
N ILE A 36 -8.59 -14.83 7.64
CA ILE A 36 -8.81 -13.45 7.20
C ILE A 36 -10.26 -13.35 6.79
N LEU A 37 -11.05 -12.61 7.56
CA LEU A 37 -12.48 -12.50 7.40
C LEU A 37 -12.92 -11.08 7.07
N SER A 38 -13.97 -10.94 6.26
CA SER A 38 -14.76 -9.72 6.10
C SER A 38 -16.21 -10.07 6.36
N ASP A 39 -16.84 -9.36 7.31
CA ASP A 39 -18.22 -9.65 7.74
C ASP A 39 -18.44 -11.11 8.12
N GLY A 40 -17.45 -11.72 8.78
CA GLY A 40 -17.49 -13.11 9.21
C GLY A 40 -17.31 -14.16 8.10
N GLN A 41 -17.00 -13.74 6.87
CA GLN A 41 -16.76 -14.65 5.74
C GLN A 41 -15.29 -14.56 5.28
N PRO A 42 -14.70 -15.68 4.80
CA PRO A 42 -13.35 -15.67 4.25
C PRO A 42 -13.21 -14.69 3.09
N VAL A 43 -12.17 -13.86 3.15
CA VAL A 43 -11.90 -12.84 2.11
C VAL A 43 -11.28 -13.51 0.89
N SER A 44 -11.88 -13.28 -0.28
CA SER A 44 -11.28 -13.70 -1.55
C SER A 44 -10.03 -12.86 -1.87
N SER A 45 -8.98 -13.51 -2.37
CA SER A 45 -7.78 -12.81 -2.85
C SER A 45 -8.06 -11.79 -3.96
N ARG A 46 -9.18 -11.93 -4.67
CA ARG A 46 -9.63 -10.98 -5.71
C ARG A 46 -10.10 -9.64 -5.16
N CYS A 47 -10.41 -9.57 -3.86
CA CYS A 47 -10.78 -8.31 -3.20
C CYS A 47 -9.56 -7.44 -2.88
N PHE A 48 -8.36 -8.01 -3.00
CA PHE A 48 -7.11 -7.30 -2.73
C PHE A 48 -6.47 -6.77 -4.01
N GLY A 49 -6.06 -5.51 -3.96
CA GLY A 49 -5.07 -4.96 -4.88
C GLY A 49 -3.75 -4.77 -4.16
N SER A 50 -2.62 -4.95 -4.84
CA SER A 50 -1.35 -4.84 -4.16
C SER A 50 -0.25 -4.22 -5.00
N LEU A 51 0.59 -3.45 -4.32
CA LEU A 51 1.90 -3.02 -4.77
C LEU A 51 2.89 -3.54 -3.72
N ILE A 52 3.49 -4.71 -3.98
CA ILE A 52 4.51 -5.32 -3.12
C ILE A 52 5.80 -5.39 -3.91
N GLU A 53 6.87 -4.85 -3.32
CA GLU A 53 8.17 -4.72 -3.99
C GLU A 53 8.05 -3.90 -5.29
N TYR A 54 8.93 -4.13 -6.26
CA TYR A 54 8.84 -3.45 -7.56
C TYR A 54 7.87 -4.21 -8.48
N PRO A 55 6.80 -3.56 -8.93
CA PRO A 55 5.86 -4.22 -9.82
C PRO A 55 6.54 -4.55 -11.16
N ALA A 56 6.52 -5.83 -11.52
CA ALA A 56 6.98 -6.25 -12.83
C ALA A 56 6.05 -5.72 -13.92
N PHE A 57 6.62 -4.99 -14.85
CA PHE A 57 5.98 -4.49 -16.05
C PHE A 57 6.81 -4.84 -17.27
N TYR A 58 6.19 -4.88 -18.42
CA TYR A 58 6.85 -5.13 -19.70
C TYR A 58 7.46 -3.83 -20.24
N PRO A 59 8.81 -3.72 -20.31
CA PRO A 59 9.47 -2.45 -20.65
C PRO A 59 9.13 -1.90 -22.02
N ARG A 60 8.82 -2.81 -22.97
CA ARG A 60 8.51 -2.50 -24.37
C ARG A 60 7.02 -2.28 -24.64
N LEU A 61 6.16 -2.46 -23.65
CA LEU A 61 4.75 -2.13 -23.73
C LEU A 61 4.52 -0.72 -23.21
N THR A 62 3.52 -0.07 -23.75
CA THR A 62 3.04 1.23 -23.23
C THR A 62 2.40 1.08 -21.86
N VAL A 63 2.21 2.20 -21.18
CA VAL A 63 1.47 2.28 -19.90
C VAL A 63 0.09 1.62 -20.04
N GLU A 64 -0.65 1.96 -21.09
CA GLU A 64 -1.98 1.42 -21.33
C GLU A 64 -1.97 -0.08 -21.64
N GLU A 65 -1.03 -0.55 -22.45
CA GLU A 65 -0.91 -1.97 -22.81
C GLU A 65 -0.55 -2.84 -21.61
N ASN A 66 0.33 -2.35 -20.72
CA ASN A 66 0.64 -3.04 -19.47
C ASN A 66 -0.60 -3.22 -18.59
N LEU A 67 -1.43 -2.18 -18.45
CA LEU A 67 -2.68 -2.29 -17.69
C LEU A 67 -3.71 -3.18 -18.37
N LYS A 68 -3.83 -3.13 -19.70
CA LYS A 68 -4.71 -4.03 -20.48
C LYS A 68 -4.32 -5.50 -20.27
N LEU A 69 -3.03 -5.80 -20.35
CA LEU A 69 -2.53 -7.15 -20.13
C LEU A 69 -2.85 -7.64 -18.71
N HIS A 70 -2.64 -6.79 -17.70
CA HIS A 70 -3.00 -7.12 -16.33
C HIS A 70 -4.51 -7.34 -16.15
N ALA A 71 -5.32 -6.50 -16.75
CA ALA A 71 -6.78 -6.65 -16.73
C ALA A 71 -7.25 -7.96 -17.37
N GLN A 72 -6.62 -8.38 -18.47
CA GLN A 72 -6.86 -9.69 -19.10
C GLN A 72 -6.49 -10.85 -18.16
N TYR A 73 -5.33 -10.75 -17.47
CA TYR A 73 -4.92 -11.74 -16.48
C TYR A 73 -5.93 -11.86 -15.34
N LEU A 74 -6.52 -10.76 -14.88
CA LEU A 74 -7.57 -10.74 -13.87
C LEU A 74 -8.94 -11.19 -14.41
N GLY A 75 -9.10 -11.42 -15.71
CA GLY A 75 -10.37 -11.78 -16.34
C GLY A 75 -11.39 -10.64 -16.38
N LEU A 76 -10.95 -9.39 -16.30
CA LEU A 76 -11.82 -8.22 -16.33
C LEU A 76 -12.37 -7.99 -17.74
N LYS A 77 -13.70 -8.14 -17.91
CA LYS A 77 -14.37 -7.97 -19.23
C LYS A 77 -14.37 -6.53 -19.71
N ARG A 78 -14.48 -5.56 -18.82
CA ARG A 78 -14.56 -4.12 -19.13
C ARG A 78 -13.71 -3.31 -18.13
N PRO A 79 -12.37 -3.39 -18.20
CA PRO A 79 -11.51 -2.65 -17.28
C PRO A 79 -11.57 -1.15 -17.58
N ASN A 80 -11.79 -0.35 -16.55
CA ASN A 80 -11.79 1.11 -16.69
C ASN A 80 -10.36 1.67 -16.56
N ILE A 81 -9.49 1.34 -17.54
CA ILE A 81 -8.08 1.72 -17.55
C ILE A 81 -7.90 3.24 -17.59
N GLU A 82 -8.76 3.94 -18.35
CA GLU A 82 -8.69 5.40 -18.43
C GLU A 82 -8.92 6.05 -17.06
N THR A 83 -9.93 5.60 -16.32
CA THR A 83 -10.18 6.09 -14.96
C THR A 83 -9.01 5.78 -14.03
N ALA A 84 -8.47 4.56 -14.06
CA ALA A 84 -7.31 4.19 -13.26
C ALA A 84 -6.10 5.10 -13.57
N LEU A 85 -5.84 5.39 -14.84
CA LEU A 85 -4.77 6.30 -15.24
C LEU A 85 -5.03 7.77 -14.85
N LYS A 86 -6.28 8.23 -14.91
CA LYS A 86 -6.66 9.57 -14.42
C LYS A 86 -6.44 9.71 -12.93
N GLN A 87 -6.83 8.70 -12.15
CA GLN A 87 -6.64 8.70 -10.69
C GLN A 87 -5.17 8.90 -10.30
N VAL A 88 -4.25 8.27 -11.02
CA VAL A 88 -2.81 8.33 -10.72
C VAL A 88 -2.03 9.40 -11.54
N ASN A 89 -2.71 10.32 -12.23
CA ASN A 89 -2.07 11.34 -13.10
C ASN A 89 -1.13 10.75 -14.17
N LEU A 90 -1.55 9.68 -14.84
CA LEU A 90 -0.77 9.06 -15.92
C LEU A 90 -1.52 9.01 -17.26
N LEU A 91 -2.68 9.65 -17.37
CA LEU A 91 -3.46 9.58 -18.61
C LEU A 91 -2.69 10.12 -19.82
N ASP A 92 -2.01 11.25 -19.67
CA ASP A 92 -1.22 11.87 -20.76
C ASP A 92 0.00 11.02 -21.15
N ALA A 93 0.45 10.16 -20.24
CA ALA A 93 1.54 9.22 -20.47
C ALA A 93 1.09 7.86 -20.97
N ARG A 94 -0.21 7.65 -21.24
CA ARG A 94 -0.79 6.33 -21.55
C ARG A 94 -0.10 5.61 -22.72
N LYS A 95 0.41 6.37 -23.69
CA LYS A 95 1.10 5.85 -24.89
C LYS A 95 2.63 5.78 -24.74
N LYS A 96 3.21 6.28 -23.63
CA LYS A 96 4.65 6.14 -23.38
C LYS A 96 4.98 4.69 -23.06
N LEU A 97 6.16 4.23 -23.49
CA LEU A 97 6.68 2.93 -23.08
C LEU A 97 7.01 2.95 -21.59
N PHE A 98 6.83 1.81 -20.92
CA PHE A 98 7.19 1.68 -19.50
C PHE A 98 8.66 2.02 -19.25
N SER A 99 9.56 1.63 -20.15
CA SER A 99 10.99 1.94 -20.08
C SER A 99 11.29 3.45 -20.01
N GLN A 100 10.41 4.30 -20.52
CA GLN A 100 10.55 5.77 -20.55
C GLN A 100 10.01 6.47 -19.31
N LEU A 101 9.43 5.74 -18.37
CA LEU A 101 8.84 6.31 -17.17
C LEU A 101 9.90 6.60 -16.10
N SER A 102 9.75 7.73 -15.40
CA SER A 102 10.48 8.01 -14.16
C SER A 102 10.08 7.02 -13.06
N LEU A 103 10.87 6.94 -11.98
CA LEU A 103 10.56 6.06 -10.85
C LEU A 103 9.20 6.40 -10.23
N GLY A 104 8.89 7.66 -10.00
CA GLY A 104 7.59 8.10 -9.49
C GLY A 104 6.43 7.75 -10.43
N MET A 105 6.61 7.85 -11.75
CA MET A 105 5.59 7.39 -12.71
C MET A 105 5.41 5.87 -12.66
N ARG A 106 6.48 5.09 -12.47
CA ARG A 106 6.41 3.62 -12.33
C ARG A 106 5.67 3.23 -11.06
N GLN A 107 5.92 3.91 -9.94
CA GLN A 107 5.19 3.69 -8.69
C GLN A 107 3.69 3.99 -8.86
N ARG A 108 3.34 5.13 -9.45
CA ARG A 108 1.95 5.47 -9.73
C ARG A 108 1.27 4.48 -10.67
N LEU A 109 1.98 3.96 -11.68
CA LEU A 109 1.46 2.89 -12.53
C LEU A 109 1.25 1.59 -11.75
N GLY A 110 2.13 1.26 -10.81
CA GLY A 110 1.98 0.13 -9.89
C GLY A 110 0.71 0.25 -9.04
N ILE A 111 0.45 1.44 -8.51
CA ILE A 111 -0.78 1.75 -7.76
C ILE A 111 -2.00 1.63 -8.68
N ALA A 112 -1.96 2.19 -9.90
CA ALA A 112 -3.05 2.06 -10.87
C ALA A 112 -3.36 0.59 -11.18
N ARG A 113 -2.32 -0.24 -11.35
CA ARG A 113 -2.47 -1.68 -11.55
C ARG A 113 -3.12 -2.37 -10.35
N ALA A 114 -2.71 -2.01 -9.14
CA ALA A 114 -3.27 -2.56 -7.90
C ALA A 114 -4.75 -2.20 -7.74
N PHE A 115 -5.16 -1.07 -8.29
CA PHE A 115 -6.52 -0.55 -8.21
C PHE A 115 -7.45 -1.00 -9.36
N LEU A 116 -6.94 -1.83 -10.29
CA LEU A 116 -7.78 -2.40 -11.35
C LEU A 116 -8.70 -3.49 -10.78
N GLY A 117 -9.98 -3.41 -11.13
CA GLY A 117 -10.98 -4.38 -10.69
C GLY A 117 -11.83 -3.90 -9.51
N ASN A 118 -12.48 -4.83 -8.85
CA ASN A 118 -13.33 -4.55 -7.68
C ASN A 118 -12.53 -4.73 -6.38
N VAL A 119 -11.59 -3.81 -6.16
CA VAL A 119 -10.67 -3.86 -5.02
C VAL A 119 -11.33 -3.24 -3.80
N GLN A 120 -11.39 -3.99 -2.69
CA GLN A 120 -11.85 -3.50 -1.39
C GLN A 120 -10.67 -3.17 -0.46
N TYR A 121 -9.57 -3.92 -0.59
CA TYR A 121 -8.38 -3.81 0.23
C TYR A 121 -7.18 -3.50 -0.64
N LEU A 122 -6.50 -2.38 -0.39
CA LEU A 122 -5.31 -1.96 -1.13
C LEU A 122 -4.08 -2.06 -0.23
N LEU A 123 -3.12 -2.90 -0.61
CA LEU A 123 -1.88 -3.13 0.13
C LEU A 123 -0.72 -2.50 -0.62
N LEU A 124 -0.10 -1.48 -0.04
CA LEU A 124 1.00 -0.73 -0.64
C LEU A 124 2.27 -0.87 0.22
N ASP A 125 3.21 -1.65 -0.24
CA ASP A 125 4.46 -1.90 0.47
C ASP A 125 5.52 -0.88 0.04
N GLU A 126 5.89 0.01 0.97
CA GLU A 126 6.90 1.06 0.79
C GLU A 126 6.70 1.89 -0.53
N PRO A 127 5.48 2.42 -0.81
CA PRO A 127 5.18 3.03 -2.11
C PRO A 127 5.96 4.32 -2.41
N THR A 128 6.60 4.90 -1.41
CA THR A 128 7.42 6.13 -1.50
C THR A 128 8.91 5.84 -1.57
N ASN A 129 9.33 4.58 -1.42
CA ASN A 129 10.74 4.22 -1.35
C ASN A 129 11.50 4.61 -2.63
N GLY A 130 12.62 5.32 -2.45
CA GLY A 130 13.49 5.78 -3.54
C GLY A 130 12.96 6.97 -4.33
N LEU A 131 11.82 7.56 -3.95
CA LEU A 131 11.30 8.76 -4.57
C LEU A 131 11.97 10.03 -4.02
N ASP A 132 12.03 11.05 -4.85
CA ASP A 132 12.38 12.39 -4.45
C ASP A 132 11.23 13.05 -3.64
N PRO A 133 11.46 14.17 -2.94
CA PRO A 133 10.43 14.82 -2.12
C PRO A 133 9.15 15.16 -2.88
N MET A 134 9.25 15.48 -4.17
CA MET A 134 8.09 15.78 -5.00
C MET A 134 7.28 14.53 -5.28
N GLY A 135 7.92 13.41 -5.63
CA GLY A 135 7.28 12.12 -5.83
C GLY A 135 6.58 11.60 -4.57
N ILE A 136 7.20 11.77 -3.40
CA ILE A 136 6.59 11.45 -2.10
C ILE A 136 5.30 12.27 -1.91
N LYS A 137 5.34 13.58 -2.15
CA LYS A 137 4.17 14.46 -2.05
C LYS A 137 3.05 14.04 -3.01
N GLU A 138 3.39 13.66 -4.24
CA GLU A 138 2.42 13.17 -5.22
C GLU A 138 1.72 11.88 -4.76
N ILE A 139 2.46 10.92 -4.19
CA ILE A 139 1.87 9.69 -3.65
C ILE A 139 0.97 10.00 -2.45
N ARG A 140 1.37 10.90 -1.55
CA ARG A 140 0.54 11.33 -0.41
C ARG A 140 -0.81 11.92 -0.85
N LEU A 141 -0.78 12.84 -1.82
CA LEU A 141 -1.99 13.45 -2.38
C LEU A 141 -2.87 12.39 -3.06
N LEU A 142 -2.25 11.47 -3.80
CA LEU A 142 -2.95 10.35 -4.42
C LEU A 142 -3.72 9.52 -3.40
N LEU A 143 -3.08 9.12 -2.31
CA LEU A 143 -3.70 8.31 -1.25
C LEU A 143 -4.86 9.05 -0.60
N LYS A 144 -4.65 10.29 -0.14
CA LYS A 144 -5.65 11.07 0.60
C LYS A 144 -6.85 11.50 -0.24
N GLU A 145 -6.58 12.02 -1.42
CA GLU A 145 -7.60 12.76 -2.18
C GLU A 145 -8.28 11.92 -3.27
N ARG A 146 -7.63 10.85 -3.72
CA ARG A 146 -8.11 10.11 -4.88
C ARG A 146 -8.44 8.65 -4.63
N LEU A 147 -7.72 8.00 -3.72
CA LEU A 147 -7.91 6.57 -3.44
C LEU A 147 -8.71 6.33 -2.17
N LYS A 148 -8.66 7.24 -1.19
CA LYS A 148 -9.47 7.15 0.02
C LYS A 148 -10.95 7.26 -0.34
N SER A 149 -11.71 6.24 -0.02
CA SER A 149 -13.17 6.21 -0.20
C SER A 149 -13.81 5.32 0.84
N PRO A 150 -15.10 5.49 1.15
CA PRO A 150 -15.80 4.65 2.12
C PRO A 150 -15.80 3.16 1.81
N GLN A 151 -15.54 2.77 0.55
CA GLN A 151 -15.54 1.38 0.11
C GLN A 151 -14.16 0.73 0.15
N HIS A 152 -13.11 1.49 0.43
CA HIS A 152 -11.75 0.97 0.41
C HIS A 152 -11.12 0.99 1.80
N CYS A 153 -10.38 -0.06 2.11
CA CYS A 153 -9.43 -0.09 3.22
C CYS A 153 -8.03 -0.11 2.61
N ILE A 154 -7.19 0.86 2.96
CA ILE A 154 -5.84 1.00 2.42
C ILE A 154 -4.83 0.73 3.52
N LEU A 155 -3.90 -0.19 3.29
CA LEU A 155 -2.75 -0.41 4.17
C LEU A 155 -1.49 0.05 3.43
N VAL A 156 -0.73 0.92 4.07
CA VAL A 156 0.52 1.45 3.53
C VAL A 156 1.64 1.13 4.50
N SER A 157 2.66 0.40 4.08
CA SER A 157 3.86 0.23 4.89
C SER A 157 4.86 1.35 4.63
N SER A 158 5.60 1.72 5.66
CA SER A 158 6.79 2.58 5.55
C SER A 158 7.72 2.34 6.74
N HIS A 159 8.99 2.65 6.54
CA HIS A 159 9.95 2.82 7.61
C HIS A 159 10.13 4.31 7.99
N ASN A 160 9.53 5.23 7.23
CA ASN A 160 9.55 6.66 7.49
C ASN A 160 8.27 7.10 8.20
N LEU A 161 8.42 7.47 9.46
CA LEU A 161 7.34 7.83 10.36
C LEU A 161 6.58 9.08 9.89
N THR A 162 7.29 10.14 9.54
CA THR A 162 6.70 11.41 9.11
C THR A 162 5.93 11.27 7.80
N GLU A 163 6.42 10.42 6.89
CA GLU A 163 5.73 10.19 5.62
C GLU A 163 4.39 9.51 5.81
N ILE A 164 4.36 8.46 6.63
CA ILE A 164 3.16 7.65 6.80
C ILE A 164 2.12 8.37 7.66
N ALA A 165 2.55 9.04 8.75
CA ALA A 165 1.67 9.79 9.62
C ALA A 165 0.88 10.86 8.87
N ALA A 166 1.48 11.47 7.86
CA ALA A 166 0.81 12.51 7.08
C ALA A 166 -0.41 12.02 6.28
N VAL A 167 -0.58 10.71 6.08
CA VAL A 167 -1.61 10.16 5.18
C VAL A 167 -2.54 9.13 5.82
N THR A 168 -2.22 8.65 7.03
CA THR A 168 -2.94 7.56 7.67
C THR A 168 -3.93 8.04 8.73
N ASP A 169 -4.98 7.27 8.95
CA ASP A 169 -5.94 7.48 10.03
C ASP A 169 -5.59 6.66 11.27
N VAL A 170 -4.95 5.49 11.05
CA VAL A 170 -4.58 4.55 12.11
C VAL A 170 -3.15 4.08 11.89
N LEU A 171 -2.40 3.90 12.97
CA LEU A 171 -1.02 3.42 12.95
C LEU A 171 -0.93 2.03 13.56
N ILE A 172 -0.26 1.12 12.87
CA ILE A 172 0.02 -0.26 13.27
C ILE A 172 1.53 -0.42 13.42
N PHE A 173 1.99 -0.65 14.63
CA PHE A 173 3.41 -0.84 14.91
C PHE A 173 3.75 -2.33 14.92
N ILE A 174 4.74 -2.70 14.08
CA ILE A 174 5.23 -4.09 13.96
C ILE A 174 6.71 -4.15 14.36
N ARG A 175 7.04 -5.15 15.17
CA ARG A 175 8.42 -5.48 15.58
C ARG A 175 8.55 -6.99 15.72
N GLY A 176 9.64 -7.58 15.16
CA GLY A 176 9.92 -9.00 15.26
C GLY A 176 8.77 -9.92 14.82
N GLY A 177 8.03 -9.52 13.77
CA GLY A 177 6.88 -10.27 13.24
C GLY A 177 5.59 -10.17 14.06
N LYS A 178 5.56 -9.33 15.10
CA LYS A 178 4.39 -9.14 15.98
C LYS A 178 3.83 -7.74 15.85
N ILE A 179 2.51 -7.60 15.87
CA ILE A 179 1.83 -6.32 16.05
C ILE A 179 1.95 -5.95 17.52
N ILE A 180 2.67 -4.87 17.81
CA ILE A 180 2.93 -4.42 19.17
C ILE A 180 1.85 -3.45 19.65
N LYS A 181 1.40 -2.55 18.76
CA LYS A 181 0.41 -1.53 19.09
C LYS A 181 -0.38 -1.11 17.87
N VAL A 182 -1.65 -0.75 18.09
CA VAL A 182 -2.52 -0.11 17.09
C VAL A 182 -3.13 1.12 17.74
N VAL A 183 -3.01 2.29 17.11
CA VAL A 183 -3.53 3.56 17.63
C VAL A 183 -4.15 4.40 16.53
N GLU A 184 -5.16 5.20 16.85
CA GLU A 184 -5.62 6.28 15.96
C GLU A 184 -4.49 7.30 15.78
N ASN A 185 -4.42 7.92 14.62
CA ASN A 185 -3.31 8.83 14.30
C ASN A 185 -3.69 10.29 14.65
N ASP A 186 -3.79 10.57 15.93
CA ASP A 186 -4.08 11.91 16.48
C ASP A 186 -2.82 12.62 17.02
N TYR A 187 -1.64 12.11 16.70
CA TYR A 187 -0.35 12.58 17.20
C TYR A 187 0.24 13.68 16.31
N ASN A 188 0.89 14.66 16.93
CA ASN A 188 1.81 15.53 16.22
C ASN A 188 3.16 14.80 15.99
N GLU A 189 4.03 15.39 15.16
CA GLU A 189 5.30 14.74 14.74
C GLU A 189 6.17 14.33 15.93
N LYS A 190 6.35 15.21 16.93
CA LYS A 190 7.18 14.93 18.10
C LYS A 190 6.61 13.85 19.01
N GLU A 191 5.30 13.89 19.22
CA GLU A 191 4.60 12.86 20.02
C GLU A 191 4.71 11.50 19.35
N LEU A 192 4.61 11.47 18.04
CA LEU A 192 4.69 10.24 17.26
C LEU A 192 6.12 9.68 17.25
N GLU A 193 7.15 10.53 17.15
CA GLU A 193 8.55 10.11 17.29
C GLU A 193 8.81 9.50 18.67
N ALA A 194 8.37 10.16 19.72
CA ALA A 194 8.51 9.66 21.09
C ALA A 194 7.78 8.31 21.30
N LEU A 195 6.56 8.20 20.77
CA LEU A 195 5.79 6.95 20.78
C LEU A 195 6.51 5.82 20.03
N TYR A 196 7.05 6.13 18.85
CA TYR A 196 7.79 5.16 18.04
C TYR A 196 9.05 4.65 18.77
N GLU A 197 9.82 5.58 19.35
CA GLU A 197 11.02 5.23 20.13
C GLU A 197 10.67 4.36 21.34
N ASP A 198 9.64 4.72 22.11
CA ASP A 198 9.19 3.92 23.25
C ASP A 198 8.78 2.51 22.82
N ILE A 199 7.98 2.36 21.77
CA ILE A 199 7.54 1.05 21.25
C ILE A 199 8.72 0.24 20.75
N MET A 200 9.70 0.86 20.08
CA MET A 200 10.83 0.14 19.50
C MET A 200 11.91 -0.21 20.52
N THR A 201 12.03 0.53 21.64
CA THR A 201 13.05 0.30 22.67
C THR A 201 12.56 -0.55 23.85
N SER A 202 11.27 -0.44 24.21
CA SER A 202 10.72 -1.14 25.40
C SER A 202 10.82 -2.67 25.37
N GLY A 203 11.06 -3.30 24.22
CA GLY A 203 11.27 -4.76 24.14
C GLY A 203 12.71 -5.24 24.29
N GLN A 204 13.69 -4.34 24.30
CA GLN A 204 15.08 -4.74 24.56
C GLN A 204 15.35 -4.96 26.04
N ARG A 205 14.43 -4.52 26.92
CA ARG A 205 14.57 -4.66 28.39
C ARG A 205 13.97 -5.96 28.93
N GLU A 206 13.17 -6.69 28.14
CA GLU A 206 12.56 -7.97 28.56
C GLU A 206 13.35 -9.20 28.08
N GLU A 207 14.36 -9.03 27.20
CA GLU A 207 15.18 -10.12 26.69
C GLU A 207 16.61 -10.11 27.28
N ALA A 208 16.93 -9.25 28.24
CA ALA A 208 18.19 -9.18 28.98
C ALA A 208 17.98 -9.60 30.43
#